data_053b0b7cd030be55d527718ed2ee743b
#
_entry.id   053b0b7cd030be55d527718ed2ee743b
#
_cell.length_a   1.000
_cell.length_b   1.000
_cell.length_c   1.000
_cell.angle_alpha   90.00
_cell.angle_beta   90.00
_cell.angle_gamma   90.00
#
_symmetry.space_group_name_H-M   'P 1'
#
loop_
_entity.id
_entity.type
_entity.pdbx_description
1 polymer ?
#
loop_
_entity_poly.entity_id
_entity_poly.type
_entity_poly.pdbx_seq_one_letter_code
_entity_poly.pdbx_strand_id
1 'polypeptide(L)'
;MNKVILIGRSESGKTTLTQALKGEKIHYDKTQSVEREGFIIDTPGEYIQTRNFGGALAVYAYESDIVGLLLSANEPYSLFSPNITSMANRLVIGIITGIDQKNANPERAERWLRLAGCEIIFKVSAVTGEGIEELRNFLTTFDTKKFYNENRKKMFNL
;
A
#
# COMPACT_ATOMS: atom_id res chain seq x y z
N MET A 1 7.94 -5.09 -14.14
CA MET A 1 7.28 -5.29 -12.84
C MET A 1 7.47 -4.03 -11.99
N ASN A 2 6.40 -3.54 -11.40
CA ASN A 2 6.48 -2.31 -10.60
C ASN A 2 7.14 -2.57 -9.25
N LYS A 3 7.94 -1.61 -8.80
CA LYS A 3 8.49 -1.62 -7.46
C LYS A 3 7.48 -0.97 -6.52
N VAL A 4 7.01 -1.72 -5.55
CA VAL A 4 5.91 -1.32 -4.65
C VAL A 4 6.44 -1.17 -3.23
N ILE A 5 6.11 -0.03 -2.61
CA ILE A 5 6.39 0.17 -1.19
C ILE A 5 5.09 0.12 -0.40
N LEU A 6 5.07 -0.66 0.66
CA LEU A 6 3.92 -0.82 1.55
C LEU A 6 4.17 -0.06 2.86
N ILE A 7 3.25 0.81 3.21
CA ILE A 7 3.33 1.64 4.41
C ILE A 7 2.11 1.40 5.29
N GLY A 8 2.33 1.04 6.54
CA GLY A 8 1.26 0.79 7.50
C GLY A 8 1.83 0.64 8.90
N ARG A 9 0.96 0.63 9.91
CA ARG A 9 1.35 0.36 11.30
C ARG A 9 1.94 -1.05 11.42
N SER A 10 2.70 -1.28 12.50
CA SER A 10 3.34 -2.56 12.78
C SER A 10 2.37 -3.76 12.73
N GLU A 11 1.11 -3.55 13.09
CA GLU A 11 0.08 -4.59 13.15
C GLU A 11 -0.94 -4.49 12.00
N SER A 12 -0.62 -3.77 10.93
CA SER A 12 -1.54 -3.61 9.79
C SER A 12 -1.58 -4.82 8.86
N GLY A 13 -0.77 -5.85 9.10
CA GLY A 13 -0.72 -7.04 8.27
C GLY A 13 0.22 -6.94 7.07
N LYS A 14 1.19 -6.02 7.09
CA LYS A 14 2.15 -5.84 5.99
C LYS A 14 2.90 -7.13 5.66
N THR A 15 3.48 -7.78 6.66
CA THR A 15 4.26 -9.01 6.46
C THR A 15 3.41 -10.12 5.87
N THR A 16 2.22 -10.33 6.43
CA THR A 16 1.28 -11.36 5.95
C THR A 16 0.82 -11.06 4.53
N LEU A 17 0.51 -9.81 4.24
CA LEU A 17 0.14 -9.39 2.89
C LEU A 17 1.28 -9.59 1.90
N THR A 18 2.50 -9.23 2.27
CA THR A 18 3.68 -9.42 1.43
C THR A 18 3.88 -10.89 1.08
N GLN A 19 3.75 -11.77 2.05
CA GLN A 19 3.84 -13.22 1.83
C GLN A 19 2.73 -13.72 0.89
N ALA A 20 1.50 -13.27 1.10
CA ALA A 20 0.37 -13.64 0.25
C ALA A 20 0.55 -13.17 -1.19
N LEU A 21 1.03 -11.94 -1.39
CA LEU A 21 1.28 -11.40 -2.73
C LEU A 21 2.38 -12.15 -3.48
N LYS A 22 3.37 -12.67 -2.77
CA LYS A 22 4.44 -13.47 -3.36
C LYS A 22 4.04 -14.91 -3.65
N GLY A 23 2.85 -15.34 -3.22
CA GLY A 23 2.40 -16.71 -3.37
C GLY A 23 3.17 -17.72 -2.52
N GLU A 24 3.93 -17.25 -1.54
CA GLU A 24 4.68 -18.11 -0.63
C GLU A 24 3.77 -18.66 0.46
N LYS A 25 3.95 -19.94 0.77
CA LYS A 25 3.41 -20.50 2.00
C LYS A 25 4.00 -19.71 3.16
N ILE A 26 3.19 -19.45 4.19
CA ILE A 26 3.63 -18.74 5.39
C ILE A 26 4.79 -19.50 6.04
N HIS A 27 6.00 -19.20 5.62
CA HIS A 27 7.23 -19.67 6.25
C HIS A 27 7.97 -18.49 6.85
N TYR A 28 8.46 -18.69 8.07
CA TYR A 28 9.17 -17.67 8.84
C TYR A 28 10.57 -17.31 8.32
N ASP A 29 10.99 -17.82 7.18
CA ASP A 29 12.30 -17.48 6.58
C ASP A 29 12.21 -16.15 5.84
N LYS A 30 12.37 -15.09 6.60
CA LYS A 30 12.00 -13.74 6.24
C LYS A 30 12.94 -13.00 5.32
N THR A 31 14.16 -13.44 5.11
CA THR A 31 15.17 -12.48 4.64
C THR A 31 15.71 -12.73 3.25
N GLN A 32 15.56 -13.92 2.69
CA GLN A 32 16.20 -14.23 1.42
C GLN A 32 15.30 -14.06 0.20
N SER A 33 13.99 -14.17 0.35
CA SER A 33 13.05 -14.03 -0.77
C SER A 33 12.71 -12.57 -1.08
N VAL A 34 12.78 -11.67 -0.09
CA VAL A 34 12.45 -10.25 -0.26
C VAL A 34 13.49 -9.54 -1.12
N GLU A 35 14.77 -9.86 -0.94
CA GLU A 35 15.85 -9.22 -1.69
C GLU A 35 15.95 -9.70 -3.13
N ARG A 36 15.46 -10.90 -3.44
CA ARG A 36 15.62 -11.50 -4.77
C ARG A 36 14.62 -11.00 -5.81
N GLU A 37 13.46 -10.56 -5.37
CA GLU A 37 12.41 -10.19 -6.32
C GLU A 37 12.19 -8.69 -6.44
N GLY A 38 12.77 -7.88 -5.55
CA GLY A 38 12.80 -6.41 -5.65
C GLY A 38 11.44 -5.74 -5.84
N PHE A 39 10.37 -6.50 -5.67
CA PHE A 39 9.02 -6.11 -6.02
C PHE A 39 8.33 -5.34 -4.89
N ILE A 40 8.53 -5.77 -3.67
CA ILE A 40 7.90 -5.14 -2.51
C ILE A 40 8.97 -4.71 -1.52
N ILE A 41 8.94 -3.43 -1.16
CA ILE A 41 9.80 -2.87 -0.12
C ILE A 41 8.99 -2.77 1.14
N ASP A 42 9.44 -3.41 2.21
CA ASP A 42 8.82 -3.29 3.52
C ASP A 42 9.38 -2.06 4.25
N THR A 43 8.50 -1.31 4.89
CA THR A 43 8.89 -0.16 5.71
C THR A 43 8.57 -0.43 7.18
N PRO A 44 9.40 0.07 8.10
CA PRO A 44 9.08 -0.01 9.52
C PRO A 44 7.76 0.73 9.82
N GLY A 45 6.83 0.06 10.52
CA GLY A 45 5.54 0.64 10.88
C GLY A 45 5.63 1.87 11.78
N GLU A 46 6.76 2.08 12.41
CA GLU A 46 7.03 3.18 13.31
C GLU A 46 7.03 4.55 12.64
N TYR A 47 7.32 4.61 11.34
CA TYR A 47 7.40 5.90 10.61
C TYR A 47 6.07 6.61 10.50
N ILE A 48 4.94 5.91 10.55
CA ILE A 48 3.62 6.52 10.47
C ILE A 48 3.31 7.34 11.72
N GLN A 49 3.91 6.98 12.84
CA GLN A 49 3.67 7.59 14.14
C GLN A 49 4.49 8.85 14.37
N THR A 50 5.37 9.20 13.44
CA THR A 50 6.23 10.38 13.58
C THR A 50 5.61 11.61 12.91
N ARG A 51 5.94 12.80 13.44
CA ARG A 51 5.50 14.09 12.87
C ARG A 51 6.01 14.33 11.45
N ASN A 52 7.06 13.62 11.04
CA ASN A 52 7.70 13.77 9.74
C ASN A 52 7.26 12.72 8.73
N PHE A 53 6.10 12.08 8.94
CA PHE A 53 5.63 11.03 8.04
C PHE A 53 5.49 11.53 6.59
N GLY A 54 4.98 12.74 6.37
CA GLY A 54 4.87 13.31 5.02
C GLY A 54 6.20 13.40 4.30
N GLY A 55 7.26 13.82 4.99
CA GLY A 55 8.61 13.87 4.44
C GLY A 55 9.17 12.47 4.16
N ALA A 56 8.97 11.53 5.08
CA ALA A 56 9.36 10.13 4.88
C ALA A 56 8.61 9.51 3.69
N LEU A 57 7.31 9.79 3.57
CA LEU A 57 6.50 9.32 2.44
C LEU A 57 7.06 9.83 1.11
N ALA A 58 7.43 11.09 1.03
CA ALA A 58 8.03 11.67 -0.20
C ALA A 58 9.31 10.95 -0.60
N VAL A 59 10.19 10.64 0.37
CA VAL A 59 11.44 9.92 0.11
C VAL A 59 11.17 8.49 -0.35
N TYR A 60 10.31 7.76 0.34
CA TYR A 60 9.96 6.39 -0.04
C TYR A 60 9.25 6.31 -1.39
N ALA A 61 8.36 7.26 -1.67
CA ALA A 61 7.67 7.33 -2.95
C ALA A 61 8.66 7.48 -4.11
N TYR A 62 9.72 8.27 -3.92
CA TYR A 62 10.74 8.48 -4.93
C TYR A 62 11.46 7.18 -5.33
N GLU A 63 11.62 6.26 -4.40
CA GLU A 63 12.30 4.98 -4.63
C GLU A 63 11.38 3.88 -5.19
N SER A 64 10.11 4.15 -5.37
CA SER A 64 9.12 3.15 -5.79
C SER A 64 8.35 3.61 -7.04
N ASP A 65 7.62 2.68 -7.64
CA ASP A 65 6.68 2.97 -8.73
C ASP A 65 5.26 3.18 -8.20
N ILE A 66 4.89 2.45 -7.15
CA ILE A 66 3.57 2.51 -6.52
C ILE A 66 3.74 2.49 -5.00
N VAL A 67 2.99 3.33 -4.31
CA VAL A 67 2.92 3.32 -2.84
C VAL A 67 1.58 2.74 -2.41
N GLY A 68 1.60 1.76 -1.51
CA GLY A 68 0.40 1.21 -0.89
C GLY A 68 0.29 1.63 0.56
N LEU A 69 -0.79 2.35 0.90
CA LEU A 69 -1.13 2.68 2.29
C LEU A 69 -2.03 1.58 2.86
N LEU A 70 -1.54 0.87 3.87
CA LEU A 70 -2.24 -0.23 4.50
C LEU A 70 -3.01 0.25 5.73
N LEU A 71 -4.26 -0.19 5.82
CA LEU A 71 -5.10 0.04 6.96
C LEU A 71 -5.88 -1.24 7.27
N SER A 72 -5.76 -1.75 8.50
CA SER A 72 -6.56 -2.89 8.90
C SER A 72 -8.04 -2.53 9.02
N ALA A 73 -8.90 -3.42 8.56
CA ALA A 73 -10.35 -3.25 8.70
C ALA A 73 -10.83 -3.17 10.16
N ASN A 74 -9.99 -3.57 11.11
CA ASN A 74 -10.25 -3.51 12.55
C ASN A 74 -9.69 -2.26 13.23
N GLU A 75 -8.96 -1.41 12.51
CA GLU A 75 -8.38 -0.22 13.14
C GLU A 75 -9.47 0.69 13.70
N PRO A 76 -9.34 1.14 14.96
CA PRO A 76 -10.31 2.05 15.55
C PRO A 76 -10.17 3.48 15.04
N TYR A 77 -9.01 3.82 14.46
CA TYR A 77 -8.72 5.14 13.91
C TYR A 77 -7.65 5.02 12.84
N SER A 78 -7.54 6.04 11.98
CA SER A 78 -6.50 6.12 10.97
C SER A 78 -5.38 7.06 11.41
N LEU A 79 -4.14 6.65 11.19
CA LEU A 79 -2.96 7.51 11.38
C LEU A 79 -2.62 8.33 10.13
N PHE A 80 -3.27 8.06 9.00
CA PHE A 80 -3.03 8.81 7.78
C PHE A 80 -3.78 10.14 7.82
N SER A 81 -3.05 11.23 7.71
CA SER A 81 -3.62 12.57 7.66
C SER A 81 -4.43 12.78 6.39
N PRO A 82 -5.49 13.61 6.43
CA PRO A 82 -6.19 13.99 5.20
C PRO A 82 -5.22 14.53 4.15
N ASN A 83 -5.41 14.11 2.92
CA ASN A 83 -4.58 14.53 1.77
C ASN A 83 -3.09 14.19 1.85
N ILE A 84 -2.70 13.24 2.69
CA ILE A 84 -1.29 12.86 2.82
C ILE A 84 -0.69 12.37 1.49
N THR A 85 -1.49 11.82 0.59
CA THR A 85 -1.03 11.36 -0.72
C THR A 85 -0.45 12.48 -1.58
N SER A 86 -0.80 13.73 -1.31
CA SER A 86 -0.25 14.88 -2.03
C SER A 86 1.25 15.06 -1.81
N MET A 87 1.80 14.47 -0.73
CA MET A 87 3.23 14.50 -0.44
C MET A 87 4.04 13.51 -1.29
N ALA A 88 3.37 12.56 -1.94
CA ALA A 88 4.01 11.56 -2.77
C ALA A 88 3.91 11.96 -4.24
N ASN A 89 5.01 11.86 -4.98
CA ASN A 89 5.04 12.09 -6.43
C ASN A 89 4.85 10.78 -7.22
N ARG A 90 4.24 9.79 -6.61
CA ARG A 90 3.92 8.49 -7.19
C ARG A 90 2.46 8.16 -6.97
N LEU A 91 1.95 7.18 -7.73
CA LEU A 91 0.62 6.64 -7.49
C LEU A 91 0.55 6.05 -6.09
N VAL A 92 -0.43 6.50 -5.30
CA VAL A 92 -0.69 5.98 -3.97
C VAL A 92 -2.04 5.27 -3.98
N ILE A 93 -2.03 3.99 -3.66
CA ILE A 93 -3.24 3.19 -3.52
C ILE A 93 -3.51 2.88 -2.05
N GLY A 94 -4.75 2.61 -1.72
CA GLY A 94 -5.15 2.14 -0.40
C GLY A 94 -5.34 0.63 -0.39
N ILE A 95 -4.91 -0.02 0.67
CA ILE A 95 -5.10 -1.47 0.86
C ILE A 95 -5.70 -1.70 2.24
N ILE A 96 -6.91 -2.24 2.27
CA ILE A 96 -7.60 -2.60 3.50
C ILE A 96 -7.35 -4.08 3.76
N THR A 97 -6.69 -4.39 4.86
CA THR A 97 -6.34 -5.76 5.26
C THR A 97 -7.32 -6.33 6.28
N GLY A 98 -7.34 -7.65 6.43
CA GLY A 98 -8.09 -8.31 7.49
C GLY A 98 -9.60 -8.21 7.36
N ILE A 99 -10.14 -8.16 6.14
CA ILE A 99 -11.59 -8.06 5.91
C ILE A 99 -12.36 -9.29 6.38
N ASP A 100 -11.66 -10.41 6.60
CA ASP A 100 -12.23 -11.66 7.12
C ASP A 100 -12.43 -11.65 8.64
N GLN A 101 -11.87 -10.68 9.34
CA GLN A 101 -11.91 -10.64 10.80
C GLN A 101 -13.31 -10.28 11.31
N LYS A 102 -13.66 -10.82 12.48
CA LYS A 102 -15.01 -10.73 13.05
C LYS A 102 -15.52 -9.30 13.24
N ASN A 103 -14.63 -8.38 13.63
CA ASN A 103 -14.98 -6.98 13.90
C ASN A 103 -14.56 -6.05 12.76
N ALA A 104 -14.34 -6.60 11.57
CA ALA A 104 -13.90 -5.81 10.42
C ALA A 104 -14.97 -4.80 10.00
N ASN A 105 -14.52 -3.59 9.71
CA ASN A 105 -15.35 -2.52 9.14
C ASN A 105 -14.64 -1.92 7.91
N PRO A 106 -14.70 -2.62 6.76
CA PRO A 106 -14.01 -2.17 5.56
C PRO A 106 -14.49 -0.82 5.05
N GLU A 107 -15.78 -0.52 5.20
CA GLU A 107 -16.36 0.75 4.73
C GLU A 107 -15.78 1.95 5.48
N ARG A 108 -15.56 1.81 6.79
CA ARG A 108 -14.92 2.84 7.61
C ARG A 108 -13.47 3.04 7.20
N ALA A 109 -12.73 1.96 7.01
CA ALA A 109 -11.34 2.00 6.56
C ALA A 109 -11.24 2.65 5.18
N GLU A 110 -12.17 2.33 4.27
CA GLU A 110 -12.22 2.94 2.94
C GLU A 110 -12.42 4.45 3.02
N ARG A 111 -13.35 4.92 3.85
CA ARG A 111 -13.57 6.36 4.04
C ARG A 111 -12.29 7.07 4.50
N TRP A 112 -11.55 6.49 5.42
CA TRP A 112 -10.30 7.06 5.90
C TRP A 112 -9.24 7.11 4.82
N LEU A 113 -9.10 6.05 4.02
CA LEU A 113 -8.14 6.04 2.91
C LEU A 113 -8.52 7.03 1.82
N ARG A 114 -9.80 7.21 1.55
CA ARG A 114 -10.25 8.24 0.61
C ARG A 114 -9.97 9.65 1.12
N LEU A 115 -10.14 9.91 2.40
CA LEU A 115 -9.75 11.17 3.03
C LEU A 115 -8.24 11.40 2.94
N ALA A 116 -7.44 10.35 3.06
CA ALA A 116 -6.01 10.42 2.88
C ALA A 116 -5.60 10.78 1.44
N GLY A 117 -6.49 10.59 0.49
CA GLY A 117 -6.29 10.92 -0.93
C GLY A 117 -6.21 9.72 -1.86
N CYS A 118 -6.42 8.48 -1.37
CA CYS A 118 -6.41 7.29 -2.20
C CYS A 118 -7.66 7.22 -3.08
N GLU A 119 -7.47 7.18 -4.39
CA GLU A 119 -8.58 7.01 -5.35
C GLU A 119 -8.82 5.53 -5.67
N ILE A 120 -7.76 4.72 -5.65
CA ILE A 120 -7.82 3.29 -5.91
C ILE A 120 -7.63 2.56 -4.59
N ILE A 121 -8.60 1.73 -4.21
CA ILE A 121 -8.59 1.03 -2.93
C ILE A 121 -8.91 -0.45 -3.15
N PHE A 122 -8.10 -1.32 -2.55
CA PHE A 122 -8.29 -2.77 -2.55
C PHE A 122 -8.67 -3.25 -1.16
N LYS A 123 -9.56 -4.23 -1.10
CA LYS A 123 -10.00 -4.90 0.13
C LYS A 123 -9.54 -6.34 0.07
N VAL A 124 -8.71 -6.76 1.03
CA VAL A 124 -8.05 -8.05 0.95
C VAL A 124 -8.07 -8.80 2.28
N SER A 125 -8.03 -10.13 2.17
CA SER A 125 -7.73 -11.04 3.26
C SER A 125 -6.58 -11.95 2.86
N ALA A 126 -5.46 -11.84 3.55
CA ALA A 126 -4.33 -12.75 3.34
C ALA A 126 -4.66 -14.18 3.82
N VAL A 127 -5.59 -14.33 4.75
CA VAL A 127 -6.01 -15.63 5.30
C VAL A 127 -6.89 -16.39 4.30
N THR A 128 -7.91 -15.73 3.76
CA THR A 128 -8.86 -16.38 2.83
C THR A 128 -8.41 -16.28 1.37
N GLY A 129 -7.50 -15.38 1.06
CA GLY A 129 -7.07 -15.09 -0.30
C GLY A 129 -7.95 -14.09 -1.04
N GLU A 130 -9.04 -13.62 -0.42
CA GLU A 130 -9.95 -12.67 -1.05
C GLU A 130 -9.23 -11.38 -1.43
N GLY A 131 -9.38 -10.94 -2.69
CA GLY A 131 -8.79 -9.72 -3.21
C GLY A 131 -7.29 -9.78 -3.52
N ILE A 132 -6.59 -10.83 -3.14
CA ILE A 132 -5.13 -10.95 -3.31
C ILE A 132 -4.74 -11.03 -4.77
N GLU A 133 -5.42 -11.86 -5.57
CA GLU A 133 -5.11 -11.98 -7.01
C GLU A 133 -5.37 -10.68 -7.76
N GLU A 134 -6.47 -10.01 -7.44
CA GLU A 134 -6.80 -8.71 -8.04
C GLU A 134 -5.73 -7.68 -7.74
N LEU A 135 -5.30 -7.59 -6.48
CA LEU A 135 -4.23 -6.68 -6.06
C LEU A 135 -2.90 -7.05 -6.74
N ARG A 136 -2.55 -8.33 -6.76
CA ARG A 136 -1.33 -8.81 -7.42
C ARG A 136 -1.31 -8.44 -8.89
N ASN A 137 -2.40 -8.69 -9.60
CA ASN A 137 -2.51 -8.35 -11.02
C ASN A 137 -2.36 -6.85 -11.25
N PHE A 138 -3.00 -6.02 -10.43
CA PHE A 138 -2.85 -4.58 -10.52
C PHE A 138 -1.40 -4.14 -10.34
N LEU A 139 -0.74 -4.63 -9.29
CA LEU A 139 0.63 -4.25 -8.96
C LEU A 139 1.65 -4.68 -10.03
N THR A 140 1.39 -5.78 -10.72
CA THR A 140 2.31 -6.29 -11.75
C THR A 140 2.06 -5.74 -13.13
N THR A 141 0.80 -5.44 -13.48
CA THR A 141 0.43 -5.08 -14.85
C THR A 141 0.18 -3.59 -15.06
N PHE A 142 0.01 -2.82 -14.00
CA PHE A 142 -0.28 -1.38 -14.13
C PHE A 142 0.87 -0.66 -14.82
N ASP A 143 0.57 0.10 -15.86
CA ASP A 143 1.57 0.86 -16.64
C ASP A 143 1.83 2.20 -15.97
N THR A 144 2.80 2.23 -15.08
CA THR A 144 3.19 3.43 -14.34
C THR A 144 3.82 4.47 -15.25
N LYS A 145 4.55 4.07 -16.27
CA LYS A 145 5.16 5.01 -17.21
C LYS A 145 4.11 5.79 -17.98
N LYS A 146 3.08 5.11 -18.46
CA LYS A 146 1.96 5.74 -19.16
C LYS A 146 1.22 6.71 -18.23
N PHE A 147 0.93 6.26 -17.02
CA PHE A 147 0.25 7.07 -16.00
C PHE A 147 1.00 8.36 -15.70
N TYR A 148 2.31 8.28 -15.46
CA TYR A 148 3.12 9.47 -15.15
C TYR A 148 3.27 10.40 -16.35
N ASN A 149 3.38 9.86 -17.56
CA ASN A 149 3.45 10.66 -18.77
C ASN A 149 2.15 11.43 -19.02
N GLU A 150 1.00 10.80 -18.81
CA GLU A 150 -0.31 11.46 -18.95
C GLU A 150 -0.51 12.55 -17.91
N ASN A 151 -0.15 12.30 -16.66
CA ASN A 151 -0.24 13.29 -15.60
C ASN A 151 0.72 14.46 -15.82
N ARG A 152 1.92 14.19 -16.30
CA ARG A 152 2.88 15.22 -16.65
C ARG A 152 2.35 16.13 -17.76
N LYS A 153 1.72 15.55 -18.77
CA LYS A 153 1.08 16.32 -19.85
C LYS A 153 -0.03 17.20 -19.32
N LYS A 154 -0.88 16.69 -18.46
CA LYS A 154 -1.96 17.46 -17.80
C LYS A 154 -1.41 18.61 -16.99
N MET A 155 -0.36 18.39 -16.21
CA MET A 155 0.25 19.41 -15.35
C MET A 155 0.87 20.56 -16.15
N PHE A 156 1.38 20.30 -17.33
CA PHE A 156 2.01 21.30 -18.18
C PHE A 156 1.13 21.78 -19.35
N ASN A 157 -0.15 21.41 -19.39
CA ASN A 157 -1.09 21.76 -20.47
C ASN A 157 -0.57 21.38 -21.88
N LEU A 158 0.09 20.25 -21.97
CA LEU A 158 0.64 19.75 -23.22
C LEU A 158 -0.31 18.83 -23.97
#